data_4d9af06ba20423f0bfd0b9593f4c6c85
#
_entry.id   4d9af06ba20423f0bfd0b9593f4c6c85
#
_cell.length_a   1.000
_cell.length_b   1.000
_cell.length_c   1.000
_cell.angle_alpha   90.00
_cell.angle_beta   90.00
_cell.angle_gamma   90.00
#
_symmetry.space_group_name_H-M   'P 1'
#
loop_
_entity.id
_entity.type
_entity.pdbx_description
1 polymer ?
#
loop_
_entity_poly.entity_id
_entity_poly.type
_entity_poly.pdbx_seq_one_letter_code
_entity_poly.pdbx_strand_id
1 'polypeptide(L)'
;FWNLDGIYSELLAVDGVTSAHVNCNRENVVDSNGWLPHSRIYVVDGGADKDIAEAIYRKTDRAIAENGSVSVTVTDIQGIERIVKFYRPETQIVDFKVTVLPESTNITNIIATIKSYIDSISIGGLITQTNAIEAVRSAGYLTGTGIQYLEVKFALGGTGSYNPTLQLEYNKKPSGNLVT
;
A
#
# COMPACT_ATOMS: atom_id res chain seq x y z
N PHE A 1 -24.47 -9.27 -1.94
CA PHE A 1 -23.40 -9.15 -2.95
C PHE A 1 -22.24 -8.37 -2.35
N TRP A 2 -21.03 -8.96 -2.38
CA TRP A 2 -19.79 -8.33 -1.89
C TRP A 2 -19.22 -7.46 -3.02
N ASN A 3 -19.67 -6.20 -3.12
CA ASN A 3 -19.15 -5.27 -4.12
C ASN A 3 -17.88 -4.58 -3.58
N LEU A 4 -16.78 -5.33 -3.49
CA LEU A 4 -15.50 -4.79 -3.01
C LEU A 4 -14.97 -3.71 -3.94
N ASP A 5 -15.11 -3.88 -5.26
CA ASP A 5 -14.64 -2.92 -6.26
C ASP A 5 -15.39 -1.59 -6.18
N GLY A 6 -16.70 -1.66 -5.92
CA GLY A 6 -17.51 -0.45 -5.73
C GLY A 6 -17.15 0.32 -4.47
N ILE A 7 -16.80 -0.39 -3.38
CA ILE A 7 -16.31 0.23 -2.15
C ILE A 7 -14.92 0.82 -2.36
N TYR A 8 -14.04 0.08 -3.02
CA TYR A 8 -12.69 0.55 -3.35
C TYR A 8 -12.73 1.84 -4.17
N SER A 9 -13.56 1.88 -5.20
CA SER A 9 -13.73 3.08 -6.05
C SER A 9 -14.29 4.27 -5.27
N GLU A 10 -15.24 4.05 -4.35
CA GLU A 10 -15.79 5.09 -3.50
C GLU A 10 -14.73 5.66 -2.54
N LEU A 11 -13.88 4.80 -1.96
CA LEU A 11 -12.79 5.23 -1.09
C LEU A 11 -11.77 6.08 -1.83
N LEU A 12 -11.41 5.70 -3.05
CA LEU A 12 -10.49 6.50 -3.88
C LEU A 12 -11.09 7.84 -4.36
N ALA A 13 -12.41 7.98 -4.33
CA ALA A 13 -13.09 9.24 -4.66
C ALA A 13 -13.15 10.22 -3.48
N VAL A 14 -12.81 9.80 -2.26
CA VAL A 14 -12.73 10.67 -1.09
C VAL A 14 -11.53 11.60 -1.22
N ASP A 15 -11.75 12.90 -0.99
CA ASP A 15 -10.69 13.89 -1.08
C ASP A 15 -9.52 13.59 -0.14
N GLY A 16 -8.31 13.68 -0.68
CA GLY A 16 -7.08 13.41 0.04
C GLY A 16 -6.74 11.93 0.25
N VAL A 17 -7.58 10.97 -0.17
CA VAL A 17 -7.22 9.55 -0.18
C VAL A 17 -6.22 9.28 -1.30
N THR A 18 -5.06 8.73 -0.94
CA THR A 18 -3.96 8.42 -1.87
C THR A 18 -3.93 6.96 -2.27
N SER A 19 -4.36 6.06 -1.40
CA SER A 19 -4.47 4.63 -1.70
C SER A 19 -5.45 3.95 -0.75
N ALA A 20 -6.05 2.85 -1.20
CA ALA A 20 -6.94 2.03 -0.41
C ALA A 20 -6.69 0.54 -0.67
N HIS A 21 -7.04 -0.29 0.30
CA HIS A 21 -7.11 -1.75 0.14
C HIS A 21 -8.41 -2.24 0.78
N VAL A 22 -9.19 -3.03 0.03
CA VAL A 22 -10.48 -3.55 0.49
C VAL A 22 -10.44 -5.07 0.39
N ASN A 23 -10.74 -5.74 1.49
CA ASN A 23 -10.77 -7.21 1.54
C ASN A 23 -11.94 -7.69 2.42
N CYS A 24 -12.12 -9.02 2.51
CA CYS A 24 -13.13 -9.62 3.36
C CYS A 24 -12.69 -11.01 3.84
N ASN A 25 -13.04 -11.34 5.07
CA ASN A 25 -13.03 -12.72 5.53
C ASN A 25 -14.38 -13.35 5.21
N ARG A 26 -14.41 -14.35 4.32
CA ARG A 26 -15.63 -15.07 3.91
C ARG A 26 -15.88 -16.34 4.73
N GLU A 27 -14.91 -16.72 5.54
CA GLU A 27 -14.94 -17.94 6.33
C GLU A 27 -15.85 -17.79 7.58
N ASN A 28 -16.28 -18.91 8.13
CA ASN A 28 -17.04 -18.99 9.39
C ASN A 28 -16.15 -18.89 10.64
N VAL A 29 -14.84 -18.65 10.47
CA VAL A 29 -13.85 -18.60 11.53
C VAL A 29 -13.02 -17.33 11.43
N VAL A 30 -12.42 -16.94 12.54
CA VAL A 30 -11.38 -15.89 12.53
C VAL A 30 -10.20 -16.40 11.69
N ASP A 31 -9.75 -15.59 10.74
CA ASP A 31 -8.63 -15.97 9.87
C ASP A 31 -7.26 -15.77 10.55
N SER A 32 -6.18 -16.10 9.82
CA SER A 32 -4.80 -15.95 10.31
C SER A 32 -4.39 -14.50 10.61
N ASN A 33 -5.12 -13.51 10.08
CA ASN A 33 -4.91 -12.08 10.35
C ASN A 33 -5.72 -11.56 11.55
N GLY A 34 -6.51 -12.43 12.19
CA GLY A 34 -7.41 -12.06 13.28
C GLY A 34 -8.69 -11.39 12.83
N TRP A 35 -9.05 -11.46 11.54
CA TRP A 35 -10.28 -10.88 11.03
C TRP A 35 -11.50 -11.71 11.41
N LEU A 36 -12.53 -11.04 11.90
CA LEU A 36 -13.78 -11.67 12.30
C LEU A 36 -14.41 -12.48 11.16
N PRO A 37 -15.18 -13.55 11.48
CA PRO A 37 -15.96 -14.28 10.47
C PRO A 37 -16.89 -13.34 9.70
N HIS A 38 -17.04 -13.58 8.40
CA HIS A 38 -17.94 -12.82 7.52
C HIS A 38 -17.82 -11.31 7.65
N SER A 39 -16.58 -10.81 7.74
CA SER A 39 -16.30 -9.40 7.96
C SER A 39 -15.59 -8.73 6.77
N ARG A 40 -15.65 -7.41 6.76
CA ARG A 40 -14.95 -6.56 5.79
C ARG A 40 -13.77 -5.86 6.44
N ILE A 41 -12.78 -5.60 5.63
CA ILE A 41 -11.53 -4.95 6.02
C ILE A 41 -11.26 -3.82 5.03
N TYR A 42 -11.04 -2.64 5.55
CA TYR A 42 -10.68 -1.44 4.81
C TYR A 42 -9.38 -0.91 5.36
N VAL A 43 -8.39 -0.70 4.52
CA VAL A 43 -7.14 0.01 4.86
C VAL A 43 -7.06 1.22 3.95
N VAL A 44 -7.02 2.42 4.52
CA VAL A 44 -7.12 3.66 3.73
C VAL A 44 -6.02 4.62 4.14
N ASP A 45 -5.25 5.09 3.15
CA ASP A 45 -4.19 6.07 3.31
C ASP A 45 -4.65 7.45 2.81
N GLY A 46 -4.35 8.49 3.60
CA GLY A 46 -4.82 9.84 3.32
C GLY A 46 -6.32 10.05 3.61
N GLY A 47 -6.84 11.22 3.27
CA GLY A 47 -8.22 11.61 3.51
C GLY A 47 -8.61 11.81 4.98
N ALA A 48 -9.73 12.47 5.23
CA ALA A 48 -10.26 12.66 6.58
C ALA A 48 -11.04 11.41 7.06
N ASP A 49 -10.85 11.03 8.32
CA ASP A 49 -11.49 9.84 8.92
C ASP A 49 -13.02 9.86 8.75
N LYS A 50 -13.64 11.02 8.93
CA LYS A 50 -15.08 11.19 8.81
C LYS A 50 -15.57 10.93 7.40
N ASP A 51 -14.92 11.49 6.39
CA ASP A 51 -15.32 11.36 4.99
C ASP A 51 -15.14 9.92 4.49
N ILE A 52 -14.06 9.25 4.94
CA ILE A 52 -13.82 7.82 4.71
C ILE A 52 -14.93 6.99 5.33
N ALA A 53 -15.27 7.24 6.60
CA ALA A 53 -16.31 6.50 7.30
C ALA A 53 -17.68 6.69 6.63
N GLU A 54 -18.00 7.90 6.19
CA GLU A 54 -19.24 8.18 5.44
C GLU A 54 -19.25 7.47 4.08
N ALA A 55 -18.13 7.40 3.37
CA ALA A 55 -18.01 6.66 2.11
C ALA A 55 -18.22 5.15 2.32
N ILE A 56 -17.58 4.57 3.34
CA ILE A 56 -17.80 3.17 3.74
C ILE A 56 -19.29 2.98 4.08
N TYR A 57 -19.84 3.86 4.92
CA TYR A 57 -21.23 3.77 5.36
C TYR A 57 -22.22 3.73 4.20
N ARG A 58 -22.04 4.57 3.18
CA ARG A 58 -22.94 4.65 2.01
C ARG A 58 -22.92 3.38 1.14
N LYS A 59 -21.81 2.65 1.12
CA LYS A 59 -21.60 1.52 0.19
C LYS A 59 -21.66 0.15 0.84
N THR A 60 -21.74 0.08 2.18
CA THR A 60 -21.69 -1.20 2.89
C THR A 60 -23.06 -1.61 3.44
N ASP A 61 -23.31 -2.92 3.43
CA ASP A 61 -24.42 -3.52 4.15
C ASP A 61 -24.13 -3.48 5.65
N ARG A 62 -25.09 -2.98 6.43
CA ARG A 62 -24.98 -2.81 7.89
C ARG A 62 -24.99 -4.11 8.68
N ALA A 63 -25.39 -5.22 8.06
CA ALA A 63 -25.38 -6.54 8.69
C ALA A 63 -24.00 -7.21 8.75
N ILE A 64 -23.01 -6.61 8.08
CA ILE A 64 -21.65 -7.18 7.97
C ILE A 64 -20.73 -6.51 8.98
N ALA A 65 -19.99 -7.32 9.74
CA ALA A 65 -18.99 -6.82 10.68
C ALA A 65 -17.84 -6.12 9.94
N GLU A 66 -17.30 -5.10 10.56
CA GLU A 66 -16.14 -4.36 10.06
C GLU A 66 -14.97 -4.53 11.03
N ASN A 67 -13.77 -4.73 10.50
CA ASN A 67 -12.54 -4.76 11.27
C ASN A 67 -11.81 -3.42 11.10
N GLY A 68 -11.23 -2.91 12.17
CA GLY A 68 -10.48 -1.66 12.12
C GLY A 68 -9.99 -1.21 13.48
N SER A 69 -8.86 -0.50 13.49
CA SER A 69 -8.33 0.20 14.66
C SER A 69 -8.87 1.63 14.79
N VAL A 70 -9.30 2.23 13.68
CA VAL A 70 -9.99 3.53 13.66
C VAL A 70 -11.49 3.27 13.75
N SER A 71 -12.18 4.00 14.63
CA SER A 71 -13.63 3.91 14.82
C SER A 71 -14.23 5.31 14.72
N VAL A 72 -15.16 5.49 13.79
CA VAL A 72 -15.82 6.78 13.53
C VAL A 72 -17.32 6.62 13.64
N THR A 73 -17.99 7.54 14.33
CA THR A 73 -19.45 7.59 14.40
C THR A 73 -19.99 8.36 13.20
N VAL A 74 -20.88 7.71 12.46
CA VAL A 74 -21.64 8.28 11.34
C VAL A 74 -23.12 8.28 11.72
N THR A 75 -23.82 9.38 11.50
CA THR A 75 -25.26 9.47 11.74
C THR A 75 -26.03 9.09 10.47
N ASP A 76 -26.93 8.12 10.56
CA ASP A 76 -27.75 7.70 9.44
C ASP A 76 -28.91 8.69 9.14
N ILE A 77 -29.64 8.45 8.06
CA ILE A 77 -30.77 9.31 7.64
C ILE A 77 -31.93 9.35 8.65
N GLN A 78 -31.96 8.45 9.62
CA GLN A 78 -32.96 8.38 10.70
C GLN A 78 -32.47 9.06 11.98
N GLY A 79 -31.23 9.63 11.96
CA GLY A 79 -30.61 10.25 13.13
C GLY A 79 -29.97 9.23 14.10
N ILE A 80 -29.81 7.96 13.69
CA ILE A 80 -29.20 6.92 14.52
C ILE A 80 -27.68 6.90 14.30
N GLU A 81 -26.94 6.91 15.39
CA GLU A 81 -25.48 6.79 15.35
C GLU A 81 -25.05 5.35 15.02
N ARG A 82 -24.10 5.25 14.08
CA ARG A 82 -23.48 4.00 13.62
C ARG A 82 -21.97 4.10 13.70
N ILE A 83 -21.34 3.07 14.20
CA ILE A 83 -19.87 3.00 14.23
C ILE A 83 -19.40 2.33 12.94
N VAL A 84 -18.46 2.98 12.26
CA VAL A 84 -17.75 2.45 11.11
C VAL A 84 -16.28 2.24 11.51
N LYS A 85 -15.72 1.09 11.11
CA LYS A 85 -14.33 0.75 11.44
C LYS A 85 -13.49 0.54 10.20
N PHE A 86 -12.25 1.03 10.26
CA PHE A 86 -11.24 0.80 9.23
C PHE A 86 -9.83 0.87 9.82
N TYR A 87 -8.82 0.55 9.02
CA TYR A 87 -7.41 0.67 9.38
C TYR A 87 -6.75 1.83 8.62
N ARG A 88 -5.79 2.47 9.26
CA ARG A 88 -4.75 3.23 8.57
C ARG A 88 -3.58 2.30 8.26
N PRO A 89 -2.87 2.47 7.12
CA PRO A 89 -1.72 1.62 6.83
C PRO A 89 -0.57 1.88 7.80
N GLU A 90 0.16 0.84 8.11
CA GLU A 90 1.42 0.94 8.84
C GLU A 90 2.58 1.08 7.86
N THR A 91 3.58 1.89 8.21
CA THR A 91 4.80 2.01 7.39
C THR A 91 5.66 0.77 7.52
N GLN A 92 6.00 0.16 6.38
CA GLN A 92 6.95 -0.93 6.29
C GLN A 92 8.26 -0.41 5.70
N ILE A 93 9.34 -0.46 6.47
CA ILE A 93 10.67 -0.15 5.94
C ILE A 93 11.06 -1.23 4.94
N VAL A 94 11.46 -0.79 3.75
CA VAL A 94 11.97 -1.64 2.67
C VAL A 94 13.43 -1.26 2.42
N ASP A 95 14.33 -2.10 2.86
CA ASP A 95 15.76 -1.98 2.56
C ASP A 95 15.99 -2.34 1.09
N PHE A 96 16.80 -1.56 0.40
CA PHE A 96 17.18 -1.87 -0.97
C PHE A 96 18.68 -1.68 -1.21
N LYS A 97 19.22 -2.49 -2.10
CA LYS A 97 20.59 -2.42 -2.60
C LYS A 97 20.61 -2.19 -4.09
N VAL A 98 21.53 -1.34 -4.53
CA VAL A 98 21.70 -1.00 -5.95
C VAL A 98 23.13 -1.34 -6.37
N THR A 99 23.27 -2.12 -7.43
CA THR A 99 24.56 -2.41 -8.07
C THR A 99 24.56 -1.83 -9.48
N VAL A 100 25.51 -0.96 -9.79
CA VAL A 100 25.67 -0.33 -11.10
C VAL A 100 27.08 -0.58 -11.62
N LEU A 101 27.20 -1.07 -12.86
CA LEU A 101 28.48 -1.34 -13.51
C LEU A 101 28.50 -0.79 -14.94
N PRO A 102 29.55 -0.06 -15.36
CA PRO A 102 30.56 0.56 -14.51
C PRO A 102 29.95 1.60 -13.56
N GLU A 103 30.69 2.01 -12.55
CA GLU A 103 30.23 3.02 -11.59
C GLU A 103 29.81 4.30 -12.31
N SER A 104 28.63 4.82 -11.96
CA SER A 104 28.00 5.95 -12.66
C SER A 104 28.01 7.21 -11.82
N THR A 105 28.31 8.37 -12.45
CA THR A 105 28.17 9.69 -11.84
C THR A 105 26.69 10.01 -11.47
N ASN A 106 25.73 9.30 -12.07
CA ASN A 106 24.30 9.45 -11.82
C ASN A 106 23.78 8.58 -10.67
N ILE A 107 24.64 7.89 -9.91
CA ILE A 107 24.20 6.93 -8.87
C ILE A 107 23.25 7.56 -7.86
N THR A 108 23.46 8.79 -7.44
CA THR A 108 22.58 9.50 -6.50
C THR A 108 21.16 9.67 -7.06
N ASN A 109 21.04 10.03 -8.35
CA ASN A 109 19.75 10.21 -9.00
C ASN A 109 19.04 8.85 -9.21
N ILE A 110 19.80 7.80 -9.54
CA ILE A 110 19.29 6.42 -9.67
C ILE A 110 18.72 5.97 -8.33
N ILE A 111 19.44 6.15 -7.24
CA ILE A 111 19.00 5.80 -5.88
C ILE A 111 17.73 6.58 -5.51
N ALA A 112 17.70 7.89 -5.74
CA ALA A 112 16.54 8.73 -5.46
C ALA A 112 15.30 8.28 -6.25
N THR A 113 15.48 7.90 -7.52
CA THR A 113 14.39 7.39 -8.37
C THR A 113 13.85 6.04 -7.86
N ILE A 114 14.74 5.12 -7.48
CA ILE A 114 14.34 3.83 -6.92
C ILE A 114 13.58 4.02 -5.60
N LYS A 115 14.08 4.91 -4.72
CA LYS A 115 13.39 5.25 -3.48
C LYS A 115 11.99 5.82 -3.76
N SER A 116 11.87 6.76 -4.69
CA SER A 116 10.59 7.35 -5.10
C SER A 116 9.63 6.30 -5.67
N TYR A 117 10.14 5.36 -6.46
CA TYR A 117 9.35 4.22 -6.93
C TYR A 117 8.81 3.38 -5.76
N ILE A 118 9.68 3.00 -4.80
CA ILE A 118 9.25 2.21 -3.63
C ILE A 118 8.17 2.97 -2.85
N ASP A 119 8.39 4.27 -2.56
CA ASP A 119 7.46 5.11 -1.79
C ASP A 119 6.10 5.32 -2.51
N SER A 120 6.06 5.14 -3.84
CA SER A 120 4.83 5.24 -4.66
C SER A 120 3.98 3.98 -4.68
N ILE A 121 4.49 2.85 -4.18
CA ILE A 121 3.75 1.59 -4.19
C ILE A 121 2.54 1.67 -3.26
N SER A 122 1.41 1.19 -3.75
CA SER A 122 0.16 1.13 -2.99
C SER A 122 0.23 0.17 -1.80
N ILE A 123 -0.70 0.31 -0.87
CA ILE A 123 -0.85 -0.59 0.28
C ILE A 123 -0.93 -2.05 -0.19
N GLY A 124 -0.12 -2.92 0.42
CA GLY A 124 -0.07 -4.35 0.07
C GLY A 124 0.48 -4.64 -1.33
N GLY A 125 1.13 -3.67 -1.97
CA GLY A 125 1.61 -3.81 -3.34
C GLY A 125 2.84 -4.69 -3.48
N LEU A 126 3.16 -5.04 -4.72
CA LEU A 126 4.33 -5.82 -5.10
C LEU A 126 5.45 -4.90 -5.60
N ILE A 127 6.60 -4.96 -4.96
CA ILE A 127 7.83 -4.27 -5.38
C ILE A 127 8.62 -5.22 -6.26
N THR A 128 9.03 -4.78 -7.45
CA THR A 128 9.81 -5.60 -8.38
C THR A 128 11.05 -4.88 -8.89
N GLN A 129 12.12 -5.61 -9.12
CA GLN A 129 13.34 -5.11 -9.76
C GLN A 129 13.06 -4.55 -11.15
N THR A 130 12.21 -5.23 -11.93
CA THR A 130 11.85 -4.80 -13.30
C THR A 130 11.25 -3.41 -13.30
N ASN A 131 10.28 -3.14 -12.43
CA ASN A 131 9.62 -1.83 -12.35
C ASN A 131 10.55 -0.75 -11.79
N ALA A 132 11.43 -1.11 -10.84
CA ALA A 132 12.46 -0.19 -10.34
C ALA A 132 13.44 0.23 -11.44
N ILE A 133 13.91 -0.72 -12.25
CA ILE A 133 14.80 -0.45 -13.41
C ILE A 133 14.07 0.38 -14.46
N GLU A 134 12.80 0.09 -14.73
CA GLU A 134 11.98 0.85 -15.68
C GLU A 134 11.76 2.30 -15.21
N ALA A 135 11.57 2.54 -13.93
CA ALA A 135 11.51 3.89 -13.37
C ALA A 135 12.82 4.68 -13.63
N VAL A 136 13.97 4.03 -13.41
CA VAL A 136 15.30 4.63 -13.69
C VAL A 136 15.49 4.91 -15.19
N ARG A 137 15.03 4.00 -16.06
CA ARG A 137 15.06 4.16 -17.52
C ARG A 137 14.19 5.32 -17.98
N SER A 138 12.97 5.40 -17.48
CA SER A 138 12.00 6.46 -17.81
C SER A 138 12.48 7.83 -17.35
N ALA A 139 13.27 7.89 -16.27
CA ALA A 139 13.93 9.10 -15.80
C ALA A 139 15.18 9.50 -16.64
N GLY A 140 15.56 8.69 -17.63
CA GLY A 140 16.67 8.98 -18.56
C GLY A 140 18.05 8.62 -18.02
N TYR A 141 18.19 8.01 -16.86
CA TYR A 141 19.49 7.75 -16.23
C TYR A 141 20.22 6.50 -16.78
N LEU A 142 19.60 5.75 -17.67
CA LEU A 142 20.24 4.61 -18.34
C LEU A 142 20.66 4.89 -19.79
N THR A 143 20.10 5.93 -20.42
CA THR A 143 20.35 6.23 -21.83
C THR A 143 21.62 7.07 -21.98
N GLY A 144 22.58 6.61 -22.80
CA GLY A 144 23.81 7.33 -23.08
C GLY A 144 24.82 7.40 -21.93
N THR A 145 24.59 6.68 -20.84
CA THR A 145 25.41 6.76 -19.60
C THR A 145 26.57 5.75 -19.56
N GLY A 146 26.61 4.80 -20.52
CA GLY A 146 27.58 3.71 -20.51
C GLY A 146 27.32 2.62 -19.47
N ILE A 147 26.20 2.69 -18.72
CA ILE A 147 25.82 1.65 -17.74
C ILE A 147 25.49 0.38 -18.50
N GLN A 148 26.19 -0.71 -18.18
CA GLN A 148 26.04 -2.04 -18.78
C GLN A 148 25.22 -2.97 -17.90
N TYR A 149 25.20 -2.71 -16.59
CA TYR A 149 24.51 -3.54 -15.61
C TYR A 149 23.91 -2.68 -14.52
N LEU A 150 22.63 -2.92 -14.22
CA LEU A 150 21.90 -2.37 -13.08
C LEU A 150 21.11 -3.48 -12.40
N GLU A 151 21.37 -3.71 -11.14
CA GLU A 151 20.63 -4.63 -10.29
C GLU A 151 20.06 -3.90 -9.10
N VAL A 152 18.80 -4.23 -8.73
CA VAL A 152 18.14 -3.72 -7.52
C VAL A 152 17.55 -4.92 -6.77
N LYS A 153 17.86 -5.03 -5.50
CA LYS A 153 17.30 -6.07 -4.62
C LYS A 153 16.66 -5.45 -3.39
N PHE A 154 15.60 -6.08 -2.89
CA PHE A 154 14.79 -5.59 -1.80
C PHE A 154 14.72 -6.59 -0.66
N ALA A 155 14.62 -6.09 0.57
CA ALA A 155 14.40 -6.86 1.79
C ALA A 155 13.43 -6.11 2.71
N LEU A 156 12.74 -6.81 3.59
CA LEU A 156 12.08 -6.17 4.72
C LEU A 156 13.15 -5.59 5.65
N GLY A 157 12.89 -4.40 6.19
CA GLY A 157 13.86 -3.66 6.98
C GLY A 157 14.51 -4.50 8.07
N GLY A 158 15.85 -4.53 8.05
CA GLY A 158 16.66 -5.27 9.02
C GLY A 158 16.75 -6.79 8.84
N THR A 159 16.09 -7.41 7.85
CA THR A 159 16.12 -8.88 7.65
C THR A 159 17.37 -9.37 6.93
N GLY A 160 18.02 -8.53 6.14
CA GLY A 160 19.21 -8.87 5.35
C GLY A 160 19.00 -9.88 4.21
N SER A 161 17.77 -10.33 3.97
CA SER A 161 17.44 -11.29 2.90
C SER A 161 16.95 -10.55 1.65
N TYR A 162 17.86 -10.28 0.71
CA TYR A 162 17.59 -9.47 -0.47
C TYR A 162 17.11 -10.30 -1.65
N ASN A 163 15.97 -9.92 -2.22
CA ASN A 163 15.31 -10.58 -3.35
C ASN A 163 14.97 -9.57 -4.47
N PRO A 164 14.82 -10.01 -5.73
CA PRO A 164 14.41 -9.14 -6.83
C PRO A 164 12.94 -8.71 -6.75
N THR A 165 12.16 -9.36 -5.91
CA THR A 165 10.74 -9.05 -5.66
C THR A 165 10.45 -9.08 -4.18
N LEU A 166 9.55 -8.20 -3.73
CA LEU A 166 9.08 -8.16 -2.35
C LEU A 166 7.58 -7.88 -2.33
N GLN A 167 6.80 -8.80 -1.76
CA GLN A 167 5.38 -8.63 -1.52
C GLN A 167 5.17 -7.99 -0.14
N LEU A 168 4.41 -6.89 -0.09
CA LEU A 168 4.02 -6.26 1.16
C LEU A 168 2.77 -6.92 1.75
N GLU A 169 2.64 -6.88 3.07
CA GLU A 169 1.41 -7.27 3.74
C GLU A 169 0.26 -6.31 3.41
N TYR A 170 -0.99 -6.80 3.53
CA TYR A 170 -2.20 -6.09 3.13
C TYR A 170 -2.42 -4.72 3.78
N ASN A 171 -1.83 -4.47 4.96
CA ASN A 171 -1.97 -3.23 5.73
C ASN A 171 -0.68 -2.39 5.75
N LYS A 172 0.33 -2.74 4.96
CA LYS A 172 1.63 -2.07 4.94
C LYS A 172 1.77 -1.16 3.72
N LYS A 173 2.28 0.04 3.96
CA LYS A 173 2.74 0.97 2.93
C LYS A 173 4.26 1.06 3.00
N PRO A 174 5.00 0.92 1.89
CA PRO A 174 6.46 0.90 1.96
C PRO A 174 7.06 2.28 2.16
N SER A 175 8.26 2.28 2.75
CA SER A 175 9.18 3.42 2.75
C SER A 175 10.59 2.90 2.45
N GLY A 176 11.17 3.36 1.35
CA GLY A 176 12.48 2.91 0.87
C GLY A 176 13.62 3.39 1.74
N ASN A 177 14.54 2.48 2.09
CA ASN A 177 15.77 2.73 2.84
C ASN A 177 16.97 2.12 2.11
N LEU A 178 17.93 2.96 1.70
CA LEU A 178 19.16 2.48 1.05
C LEU A 178 20.08 1.83 2.08
N VAL A 179 20.52 0.62 1.78
CA VAL A 179 21.57 -0.08 2.55
C VAL A 179 22.79 -0.22 1.68
N THR A 180 23.88 0.35 2.14
CA THR A 180 25.21 0.30 1.47
C THR A 180 25.94 -1.03 1.74
#